data_de2fe9d5986ddb248daaec94beb8ef00
#
_entry.id   de2fe9d5986ddb248daaec94beb8ef00
#
_cell.length_a   1.000
_cell.length_b   1.000
_cell.length_c   1.000
_cell.angle_alpha   90.00
_cell.angle_beta   90.00
_cell.angle_gamma   90.00
#
_symmetry.space_group_name_H-M   'P 1'
#
loop_
_entity.id
_entity.type
_entity.pdbx_description
1 polymer ?
#
loop_
_entity_poly.entity_id
_entity_poly.type
_entity_poly.pdbx_seq_one_letter_code
_entity_poly.pdbx_strand_id
1 'polypeptide(L)'
;MLTATGKQRTYRLFKQNAHNYPRYDSYLAWHGCATCSLATVLGAYNDNYSGILPSSVIDGVEKQFTSNKDWTREHVNRSLRGQMPLSLYGISSILKSSGVDNNYVRTYTDSEAKHDIISHLKTGNSIIFEVRQKNSRTGKRTKRWTNSYHTMVLLGVLTNGKVLLCDSVDRPWYNGGQRLKIVDLSDIMEYMFPCTSFSESMYYNGASSDGGYIKIYEIS
;
A
#
# COMPACT_ATOMS: atom_id res chain seq x y z
N MET A 1 -10.27 -13.25 -7.27
CA MET A 1 -10.23 -14.09 -6.05
C MET A 1 -11.61 -14.16 -5.46
N LEU A 2 -12.00 -15.27 -4.83
CA LEU A 2 -13.26 -15.40 -4.14
C LEU A 2 -13.09 -14.91 -2.69
N THR A 3 -14.03 -14.09 -2.23
CA THR A 3 -14.13 -13.70 -0.82
C THR A 3 -14.79 -14.80 0.00
N ALA A 4 -14.80 -14.68 1.32
CA ALA A 4 -15.53 -15.59 2.21
C ALA A 4 -17.04 -15.62 1.93
N THR A 5 -17.58 -14.54 1.38
CA THR A 5 -18.99 -14.41 0.93
C THR A 5 -19.22 -14.97 -0.48
N GLY A 6 -18.19 -15.50 -1.15
CA GLY A 6 -18.28 -16.02 -2.51
C GLY A 6 -18.23 -14.94 -3.60
N LYS A 7 -18.11 -13.67 -3.25
CA LYS A 7 -17.98 -12.57 -4.22
C LYS A 7 -16.63 -12.66 -4.94
N GLN A 8 -16.65 -12.60 -6.26
CA GLN A 8 -15.45 -12.52 -7.06
C GLN A 8 -14.90 -11.10 -7.04
N ARG A 9 -13.63 -10.96 -6.63
CA ARG A 9 -12.94 -9.66 -6.62
C ARG A 9 -11.85 -9.63 -7.68
N THR A 10 -11.88 -8.59 -8.51
CA THR A 10 -10.88 -8.35 -9.56
C THR A 10 -9.93 -7.25 -9.13
N TYR A 11 -8.64 -7.51 -9.21
CA TYR A 11 -7.60 -6.53 -8.90
C TYR A 11 -6.89 -6.07 -10.16
N ARG A 12 -6.76 -4.76 -10.34
CA ARG A 12 -5.89 -4.18 -11.35
C ARG A 12 -4.50 -3.98 -10.73
N LEU A 13 -3.49 -4.57 -11.36
CA LEU A 13 -2.12 -4.51 -10.88
C LEU A 13 -1.38 -3.40 -11.63
N PHE A 14 -1.03 -2.33 -10.93
CA PHE A 14 -0.35 -1.18 -11.51
C PHE A 14 1.16 -1.33 -11.43
N LYS A 15 1.85 -0.80 -12.44
CA LYS A 15 3.31 -0.68 -12.50
C LYS A 15 3.67 0.79 -12.34
N GLN A 16 4.35 1.13 -11.24
CA GLN A 16 4.64 2.54 -10.94
C GLN A 16 5.58 3.22 -11.95
N ASN A 17 6.43 2.46 -12.62
CA ASN A 17 7.35 2.97 -13.65
C ASN A 17 6.91 2.60 -15.08
N ALA A 18 5.63 2.51 -15.34
CA ALA A 18 5.09 2.13 -16.66
C ALA A 18 5.14 3.25 -17.69
N HIS A 19 5.38 4.49 -17.28
CA HIS A 19 5.33 5.69 -18.14
C HIS A 19 4.00 5.85 -18.91
N ASN A 20 2.90 5.47 -18.26
CA ASN A 20 1.53 5.54 -18.80
C ASN A 20 0.70 6.64 -18.12
N TYR A 21 1.33 7.55 -17.38
CA TYR A 21 0.70 8.59 -16.57
C TYR A 21 1.35 9.95 -16.86
N PRO A 22 1.18 10.53 -18.05
CA PRO A 22 2.05 11.58 -18.61
C PRO A 22 2.37 12.75 -17.66
N ARG A 23 1.39 13.17 -16.85
CA ARG A 23 1.58 14.26 -15.88
C ARG A 23 2.42 13.87 -14.69
N TYR A 24 2.42 12.56 -14.31
CA TYR A 24 2.97 12.07 -13.05
C TYR A 24 4.01 10.97 -13.21
N ASP A 25 4.43 10.64 -14.43
CA ASP A 25 5.32 9.52 -14.70
C ASP A 25 6.60 9.56 -13.86
N SER A 26 7.24 10.72 -13.78
CA SER A 26 8.46 10.88 -12.99
C SER A 26 8.22 10.69 -11.49
N TYR A 27 7.11 11.23 -10.98
CA TYR A 27 6.74 11.06 -9.57
C TYR A 27 6.39 9.60 -9.26
N LEU A 28 5.54 8.99 -10.08
CA LEU A 28 5.10 7.61 -9.87
C LEU A 28 6.26 6.62 -9.97
N ALA A 29 7.19 6.83 -10.88
CA ALA A 29 8.36 5.95 -11.02
C ALA A 29 9.18 5.85 -9.73
N TRP A 30 9.30 6.92 -8.97
CA TRP A 30 10.11 6.99 -7.76
C TRP A 30 9.32 6.83 -6.46
N HIS A 31 8.05 7.30 -6.44
CA HIS A 31 7.25 7.43 -5.23
C HIS A 31 5.85 6.79 -5.34
N GLY A 32 5.56 6.10 -6.43
CA GLY A 32 4.22 5.64 -6.76
C GLY A 32 3.75 4.37 -6.03
N CYS A 33 4.55 3.76 -5.17
CA CYS A 33 4.19 2.49 -4.54
C CYS A 33 2.89 2.58 -3.72
N ALA A 34 2.77 3.60 -2.87
CA ALA A 34 1.59 3.84 -2.06
C ALA A 34 0.35 4.13 -2.92
N THR A 35 0.52 4.99 -3.93
CA THR A 35 -0.55 5.39 -4.86
C THR A 35 -1.05 4.20 -5.69
N CYS A 36 -0.14 3.36 -6.18
CA CYS A 36 -0.49 2.13 -6.90
C CYS A 36 -1.22 1.13 -5.99
N SER A 37 -0.75 0.97 -4.75
CA SER A 37 -1.39 0.10 -3.77
C SER A 37 -2.81 0.57 -3.45
N LEU A 38 -2.98 1.87 -3.23
CA LEU A 38 -4.30 2.48 -2.97
C LEU A 38 -5.23 2.31 -4.17
N ALA A 39 -4.78 2.61 -5.39
CA ALA A 39 -5.58 2.43 -6.59
C ALA A 39 -5.99 0.96 -6.82
N THR A 40 -5.08 0.01 -6.55
CA THR A 40 -5.38 -1.43 -6.63
C THR A 40 -6.51 -1.82 -5.69
N VAL A 41 -6.49 -1.33 -4.45
CA VAL A 41 -7.52 -1.65 -3.45
C VAL A 41 -8.82 -0.91 -3.73
N LEU A 42 -8.79 0.40 -3.98
CA LEU A 42 -10.00 1.17 -4.27
C LEU A 42 -10.80 0.58 -5.43
N GLY A 43 -10.13 0.26 -6.54
CA GLY A 43 -10.79 -0.31 -7.71
C GLY A 43 -11.33 -1.74 -7.50
N ALA A 44 -10.83 -2.46 -6.49
CA ALA A 44 -11.28 -3.82 -6.19
C ALA A 44 -12.39 -3.87 -5.13
N TYR A 45 -12.52 -2.85 -4.29
CA TYR A 45 -13.44 -2.83 -3.15
C TYR A 45 -14.62 -1.87 -3.32
N ASN A 46 -14.55 -0.93 -4.25
CA ASN A 46 -15.65 0.00 -4.51
C ASN A 46 -15.83 0.16 -6.02
N ASP A 47 -16.98 -0.25 -6.53
CA ASP A 47 -17.31 -0.24 -7.96
C ASP A 47 -17.26 1.17 -8.58
N ASN A 48 -17.52 2.22 -7.79
CA ASN A 48 -17.37 3.61 -8.23
C ASN A 48 -15.93 3.96 -8.62
N TYR A 49 -14.96 3.18 -8.18
CA TYR A 49 -13.55 3.34 -8.47
C TYR A 49 -12.98 2.25 -9.39
N SER A 50 -13.81 1.40 -10.00
CA SER A 50 -13.35 0.28 -10.84
C SER A 50 -12.42 0.69 -11.98
N GLY A 51 -12.56 1.91 -12.48
CA GLY A 51 -11.70 2.52 -13.50
C GLY A 51 -10.53 3.34 -12.98
N ILE A 52 -10.34 3.46 -11.66
CA ILE A 52 -9.33 4.37 -11.09
C ILE A 52 -7.92 4.04 -11.55
N LEU A 53 -7.13 5.09 -11.76
CA LEU A 53 -5.69 5.01 -12.07
C LEU A 53 -4.88 5.61 -10.91
N PRO A 54 -3.61 5.24 -10.75
CA PRO A 54 -2.72 5.90 -9.78
C PRO A 54 -2.66 7.42 -9.96
N SER A 55 -2.68 7.92 -11.20
CA SER A 55 -2.76 9.35 -11.50
C SER A 55 -4.05 10.00 -10.99
N SER A 56 -5.18 9.32 -11.10
CA SER A 56 -6.47 9.81 -10.59
C SER A 56 -6.48 9.91 -9.06
N VAL A 57 -5.76 9.02 -8.38
CA VAL A 57 -5.56 9.12 -6.91
C VAL A 57 -4.81 10.40 -6.57
N ILE A 58 -3.75 10.73 -7.32
CA ILE A 58 -2.97 11.95 -7.11
C ILE A 58 -3.84 13.18 -7.35
N ASP A 59 -4.61 13.20 -8.45
CA ASP A 59 -5.54 14.30 -8.77
C ASP A 59 -6.59 14.48 -7.67
N GLY A 60 -7.12 13.40 -7.11
CA GLY A 60 -8.07 13.43 -6.00
C GLY A 60 -7.48 14.03 -4.74
N VAL A 61 -6.27 13.61 -4.38
CA VAL A 61 -5.54 14.15 -3.24
C VAL A 61 -5.18 15.62 -3.47
N GLU A 62 -4.70 15.99 -4.66
CA GLU A 62 -4.42 17.37 -5.02
C GLU A 62 -5.66 18.26 -4.88
N LYS A 63 -6.82 17.79 -5.33
CA LYS A 63 -8.10 18.53 -5.17
C LYS A 63 -8.48 18.71 -3.70
N GLN A 64 -8.33 17.67 -2.90
CA GLN A 64 -8.61 17.73 -1.47
C GLN A 64 -7.74 18.77 -0.77
N PHE A 65 -6.48 18.88 -1.16
CA PHE A 65 -5.54 19.84 -0.58
C PHE A 65 -5.76 21.25 -1.10
N THR A 66 -6.03 21.42 -2.38
CA THR A 66 -6.29 22.74 -2.96
C THR A 66 -7.61 23.35 -2.50
N SER A 67 -8.55 22.55 -2.03
CA SER A 67 -9.77 23.02 -1.37
C SER A 67 -9.53 23.53 0.05
N ASN A 68 -8.42 23.15 0.68
CA ASN A 68 -8.00 23.65 1.98
C ASN A 68 -7.21 24.97 1.77
N LYS A 69 -7.74 26.09 2.29
CA LYS A 69 -7.15 27.44 2.13
C LYS A 69 -5.71 27.57 2.61
N ASP A 70 -5.27 26.64 3.48
CA ASP A 70 -3.92 26.63 4.05
C ASP A 70 -2.88 25.93 3.13
N TRP A 71 -3.30 25.39 1.99
CA TRP A 71 -2.43 24.69 1.07
C TRP A 71 -2.13 25.50 -0.18
N THR A 72 -0.91 25.97 -0.26
CA THR A 72 -0.42 26.68 -1.46
C THR A 72 -0.03 25.66 -2.53
N ARG A 73 -0.05 26.11 -3.80
CA ARG A 73 0.47 25.32 -4.94
C ARG A 73 1.89 24.81 -4.70
N GLU A 74 2.67 25.51 -3.89
CA GLU A 74 4.02 25.09 -3.51
C GLU A 74 4.01 23.90 -2.55
N HIS A 75 3.08 23.83 -1.59
CA HIS A 75 2.88 22.67 -0.73
C HIS A 75 2.47 21.44 -1.54
N VAL A 76 1.56 21.59 -2.49
CA VAL A 76 1.16 20.51 -3.41
C VAL A 76 2.35 20.05 -4.25
N ASN A 77 3.14 20.96 -4.80
CA ASN A 77 4.32 20.63 -5.59
C ASN A 77 5.43 19.97 -4.76
N ARG A 78 5.64 20.39 -3.51
CA ARG A 78 6.56 19.73 -2.58
C ARG A 78 6.09 18.33 -2.24
N SER A 79 4.81 18.18 -2.01
CA SER A 79 4.18 16.89 -1.79
C SER A 79 4.38 15.96 -2.98
N LEU A 80 4.15 16.42 -4.19
CA LEU A 80 4.42 15.68 -5.44
C LEU A 80 5.92 15.33 -5.63
N ARG A 81 6.83 16.03 -4.96
CA ARG A 81 8.28 15.77 -5.01
C ARG A 81 8.79 14.78 -3.96
N GLY A 82 7.92 14.01 -3.34
CA GLY A 82 8.32 12.94 -2.42
C GLY A 82 7.89 13.10 -0.96
N GLN A 83 7.07 14.09 -0.67
CA GLN A 83 6.42 14.25 0.64
C GLN A 83 4.96 13.78 0.64
N MET A 84 4.40 13.56 -0.53
CA MET A 84 3.17 12.84 -0.67
C MET A 84 3.48 11.40 -0.95
N PRO A 85 3.01 10.72 -0.30
CA PRO A 85 2.06 10.25 0.17
C PRO A 85 1.75 9.57 1.06
N LEU A 86 1.41 9.25 0.91
CA LEU A 86 0.44 8.35 1.38
C LEU A 86 1.14 7.44 2.36
N SER A 87 1.34 7.96 3.56
CA SER A 87 1.57 7.14 4.74
C SER A 87 0.45 6.10 4.86
N LEU A 88 0.65 5.02 5.57
CA LEU A 88 -0.42 4.04 5.83
C LEU A 88 -1.62 4.72 6.52
N TYR A 89 -1.37 5.72 7.38
CA TYR A 89 -2.44 6.52 7.97
C TYR A 89 -3.23 7.30 6.91
N GLY A 90 -2.55 7.96 5.98
CA GLY A 90 -3.19 8.68 4.87
C GLY A 90 -3.97 7.74 3.95
N ILE A 91 -3.40 6.60 3.60
CA ILE A 91 -4.08 5.55 2.82
C ILE A 91 -5.36 5.09 3.53
N SER A 92 -5.26 4.76 4.83
CA SER A 92 -6.42 4.35 5.63
C SER A 92 -7.53 5.40 5.63
N SER A 93 -7.16 6.68 5.77
CA SER A 93 -8.11 7.79 5.78
C SER A 93 -8.79 7.98 4.42
N ILE A 94 -8.05 7.89 3.32
CA ILE A 94 -8.60 7.97 1.96
C ILE A 94 -9.53 6.79 1.68
N LEU A 95 -9.16 5.58 2.05
CA LEU A 95 -10.02 4.41 1.91
C LEU A 95 -11.35 4.61 2.63
N LYS A 96 -11.34 5.06 3.89
CA LYS A 96 -12.55 5.36 4.67
C LYS A 96 -13.42 6.42 4.01
N SER A 97 -12.84 7.54 3.61
CA SER A 97 -13.56 8.62 2.92
C SER A 97 -14.11 8.20 1.55
N SER A 98 -13.54 7.19 0.95
CA SER A 98 -13.98 6.57 -0.30
C SER A 98 -14.94 5.40 -0.09
N GLY A 99 -15.47 5.19 1.12
CA GLY A 99 -16.44 4.13 1.42
C GLY A 99 -15.82 2.73 1.48
N VAL A 100 -14.52 2.59 1.67
CA VAL A 100 -13.86 1.30 1.86
C VAL A 100 -13.49 1.14 3.33
N ASP A 101 -14.16 0.21 4.01
CA ASP A 101 -13.90 -0.05 5.42
C ASP A 101 -12.51 -0.66 5.63
N ASN A 102 -11.82 -0.18 6.68
CA ASN A 102 -10.48 -0.65 6.96
C ASN A 102 -10.05 -0.38 8.41
N ASN A 103 -9.05 -1.15 8.86
CA ASN A 103 -8.42 -0.96 10.15
C ASN A 103 -6.91 -0.86 10.00
N TYR A 104 -6.34 0.28 10.39
CA TYR A 104 -4.90 0.49 10.45
C TYR A 104 -4.33 -0.04 11.76
N VAL A 105 -3.63 -1.17 11.69
CA VAL A 105 -2.92 -1.82 12.81
C VAL A 105 -1.53 -1.22 12.92
N ARG A 106 -1.29 -0.45 13.97
CA ARG A 106 -0.05 0.30 14.18
C ARG A 106 0.99 -0.47 14.98
N THR A 107 0.54 -1.13 16.04
CA THR A 107 1.43 -1.83 16.99
C THR A 107 1.11 -3.31 16.99
N TYR A 108 2.14 -4.13 17.01
CA TYR A 108 2.04 -5.58 17.01
C TYR A 108 3.38 -6.22 17.41
N THR A 109 3.35 -7.45 17.85
CA THR A 109 4.49 -8.35 17.83
C THR A 109 4.50 -9.16 16.51
N ASP A 110 5.63 -9.70 16.10
CA ASP A 110 5.75 -10.51 14.89
C ASP A 110 4.76 -11.69 14.89
N SER A 111 4.54 -12.33 16.04
CA SER A 111 3.62 -13.45 16.16
C SER A 111 2.17 -13.05 15.98
N GLU A 112 1.77 -11.94 16.61
CA GLU A 112 0.43 -11.39 16.48
C GLU A 112 0.15 -10.96 15.03
N ALA A 113 1.08 -10.21 14.42
CA ALA A 113 0.93 -9.79 13.04
C ALA A 113 0.83 -10.96 12.07
N LYS A 114 1.65 -12.00 12.24
CA LYS A 114 1.60 -13.19 11.38
C LYS A 114 0.24 -13.87 11.46
N HIS A 115 -0.27 -14.06 12.66
CA HIS A 115 -1.57 -14.70 12.89
C HIS A 115 -2.70 -13.84 12.31
N ASP A 116 -2.71 -12.56 12.62
CA ASP A 116 -3.75 -11.60 12.19
C ASP A 116 -3.78 -11.46 10.66
N ILE A 117 -2.61 -11.29 10.03
CA ILE A 117 -2.48 -11.20 8.57
C ILE A 117 -3.03 -12.45 7.87
N ILE A 118 -2.60 -13.64 8.30
CA ILE A 118 -3.06 -14.90 7.69
C ILE A 118 -4.56 -15.10 7.91
N SER A 119 -5.06 -14.83 9.12
CA SER A 119 -6.49 -14.95 9.43
C SER A 119 -7.32 -14.00 8.58
N HIS A 120 -6.88 -12.76 8.43
CA HIS A 120 -7.55 -11.77 7.60
C HIS A 120 -7.54 -12.15 6.11
N LEU A 121 -6.41 -12.59 5.57
CA LEU A 121 -6.33 -13.01 4.16
C LEU A 121 -7.19 -14.25 3.87
N LYS A 122 -7.40 -15.15 4.84
CA LYS A 122 -8.31 -16.30 4.70
C LYS A 122 -9.77 -15.90 4.52
N THR A 123 -10.17 -14.71 4.95
CA THR A 123 -11.53 -14.19 4.68
C THR A 123 -11.70 -13.67 3.25
N GLY A 124 -10.66 -13.74 2.42
CA GLY A 124 -10.68 -13.22 1.04
C GLY A 124 -10.44 -11.71 0.95
N ASN A 125 -10.09 -11.07 2.05
CA ASN A 125 -9.80 -9.65 2.12
C ASN A 125 -8.30 -9.36 1.95
N SER A 126 -7.97 -8.11 1.62
CA SER A 126 -6.59 -7.68 1.34
C SER A 126 -5.97 -6.94 2.51
N ILE A 127 -4.65 -6.82 2.44
CA ILE A 127 -3.85 -6.02 3.38
C ILE A 127 -2.93 -5.10 2.59
N ILE A 128 -2.89 -3.81 2.94
CA ILE A 128 -1.84 -2.88 2.52
C ILE A 128 -0.82 -2.80 3.66
N PHE A 129 0.45 -2.86 3.33
CA PHE A 129 1.53 -2.83 4.31
C PHE A 129 2.76 -2.11 3.76
N GLU A 130 3.67 -1.76 4.66
CA GLU A 130 4.93 -1.12 4.32
C GLU A 130 6.12 -1.97 4.78
N VAL A 131 7.16 -1.98 3.95
CA VAL A 131 8.46 -2.54 4.27
C VAL A 131 9.54 -1.49 4.15
N ARG A 132 10.62 -1.69 4.90
CA ARG A 132 11.80 -0.81 4.88
C ARG A 132 13.03 -1.55 4.38
N GLN A 133 14.07 -0.79 4.05
CA GLN A 133 15.36 -1.33 3.64
C GLN A 133 16.02 -2.18 4.74
N LYS A 134 15.75 -1.85 5.99
CA LYS A 134 16.39 -2.48 7.15
C LYS A 134 15.60 -3.70 7.61
N ASN A 135 16.27 -4.84 7.74
CA ASN A 135 15.67 -6.02 8.36
C ASN A 135 15.37 -5.73 9.85
N SER A 136 14.15 -5.97 10.28
CA SER A 136 13.66 -5.63 11.62
C SER A 136 14.35 -6.42 12.74
N ARG A 137 14.77 -7.65 12.44
CA ARG A 137 15.38 -8.55 13.42
C ARG A 137 16.89 -8.37 13.56
N THR A 138 17.58 -8.26 12.43
CA THR A 138 19.06 -8.20 12.39
C THR A 138 19.60 -6.79 12.38
N GLY A 139 18.76 -5.80 12.10
CA GLY A 139 19.17 -4.43 11.87
C GLY A 139 19.96 -4.20 10.59
N LYS A 140 20.26 -5.25 9.82
CA LYS A 140 21.05 -5.18 8.60
C LYS A 140 20.28 -4.51 7.47
N ARG A 141 20.89 -3.57 6.79
CA ARG A 141 20.34 -2.98 5.57
C ARG A 141 20.48 -3.95 4.41
N THR A 142 19.40 -4.15 3.67
CA THR A 142 19.37 -4.96 2.45
C THR A 142 18.59 -4.21 1.38
N LYS A 143 18.67 -4.68 0.13
CA LYS A 143 17.89 -4.14 -0.98
C LYS A 143 16.80 -5.11 -1.41
N ARG A 144 16.37 -6.01 -0.52
CA ARG A 144 15.43 -7.08 -0.91
C ARG A 144 14.13 -6.55 -1.47
N TRP A 145 13.48 -5.61 -0.78
CA TRP A 145 12.19 -5.06 -1.21
C TRP A 145 12.28 -3.59 -1.65
N THR A 146 13.24 -2.85 -1.13
CA THR A 146 13.36 -1.41 -1.38
C THR A 146 14.73 -0.89 -1.00
N ASN A 147 15.08 0.27 -1.54
CA ASN A 147 16.26 1.05 -1.13
C ASN A 147 15.96 2.01 0.03
N SER A 148 14.69 2.20 0.40
CA SER A 148 14.24 3.11 1.45
C SER A 148 13.02 2.52 2.17
N TYR A 149 11.83 2.75 1.65
CA TYR A 149 10.58 2.13 2.05
C TYR A 149 9.78 1.72 0.80
N HIS A 150 8.77 0.86 0.98
CA HIS A 150 7.93 0.43 -0.11
C HIS A 150 6.58 -0.06 0.41
N THR A 151 5.52 0.41 -0.22
CA THR A 151 4.15 0.01 0.08
C THR A 151 3.68 -1.03 -0.93
N MET A 152 3.10 -2.12 -0.44
CA MET A 152 2.64 -3.24 -1.24
C MET A 152 1.29 -3.74 -0.74
N VAL A 153 0.67 -4.68 -1.50
CA VAL A 153 -0.62 -5.27 -1.15
C VAL A 153 -0.52 -6.78 -1.09
N LEU A 154 -1.00 -7.38 0.01
CA LEU A 154 -1.30 -8.81 0.06
C LEU A 154 -2.73 -9.02 -0.41
N LEU A 155 -2.91 -9.85 -1.42
CA LEU A 155 -4.20 -10.12 -2.06
C LEU A 155 -4.89 -11.38 -1.53
N GLY A 156 -4.15 -12.26 -0.90
CA GLY A 156 -4.69 -13.51 -0.37
C GLY A 156 -3.62 -14.48 0.10
N VAL A 157 -4.05 -15.60 0.63
CA VAL A 157 -3.21 -16.70 1.06
C VAL A 157 -3.55 -17.97 0.28
N LEU A 158 -2.54 -18.75 -0.08
CA LEU A 158 -2.66 -20.02 -0.78
C LEU A 158 -2.80 -21.17 0.22
N THR A 159 -3.25 -22.33 -0.26
CA THR A 159 -3.40 -23.56 0.55
C THR A 159 -2.10 -24.04 1.19
N ASN A 160 -0.95 -23.73 0.56
CA ASN A 160 0.38 -24.04 1.10
C ASN A 160 0.90 -23.00 2.11
N GLY A 161 0.08 -22.00 2.49
CA GLY A 161 0.42 -20.97 3.45
C GLY A 161 1.24 -19.80 2.88
N LYS A 162 1.63 -19.84 1.61
CA LYS A 162 2.26 -18.70 0.93
C LYS A 162 1.23 -17.63 0.62
N VAL A 163 1.68 -16.40 0.48
CA VAL A 163 0.80 -15.25 0.22
C VAL A 163 0.97 -14.74 -1.21
N LEU A 164 -0.13 -14.20 -1.75
CA LEU A 164 -0.13 -13.50 -3.02
C LEU A 164 0.22 -12.03 -2.78
N LEU A 165 1.38 -11.61 -3.25
CA LEU A 165 1.89 -10.25 -3.14
C LEU A 165 1.70 -9.50 -4.45
N CYS A 166 1.06 -8.33 -4.38
CA CYS A 166 1.07 -7.33 -5.43
C CYS A 166 2.15 -6.28 -5.14
N ASP A 167 3.15 -6.22 -6.03
CA ASP A 167 4.25 -5.28 -5.97
C ASP A 167 4.22 -4.40 -7.23
N SER A 168 4.15 -3.10 -7.06
CA SER A 168 4.12 -2.14 -8.18
C SER A 168 5.48 -1.96 -8.87
N VAL A 169 6.55 -2.53 -8.30
CA VAL A 169 7.90 -2.51 -8.89
C VAL A 169 8.24 -3.88 -9.45
N ASP A 170 8.68 -3.91 -10.70
CA ASP A 170 9.24 -5.12 -11.29
C ASP A 170 10.60 -5.42 -10.65
N ARG A 171 10.74 -6.64 -10.11
CA ARG A 171 12.00 -7.09 -9.51
C ARG A 171 12.49 -8.30 -10.30
N PRO A 172 13.46 -8.13 -11.22
CA PRO A 172 13.92 -9.22 -12.09
C PRO A 172 14.42 -10.44 -11.32
N TRP A 173 15.00 -10.22 -10.13
CA TRP A 173 15.54 -11.29 -9.26
C TRP A 173 14.45 -12.03 -8.46
N TYR A 174 13.18 -11.64 -8.62
CA TYR A 174 12.08 -12.28 -7.93
C TYR A 174 10.94 -12.60 -8.90
N ASN A 175 10.64 -13.87 -9.10
CA ASN A 175 9.59 -14.36 -10.02
C ASN A 175 9.63 -13.72 -11.43
N GLY A 176 10.82 -13.49 -11.97
CA GLY A 176 10.97 -12.92 -13.32
C GLY A 176 10.47 -11.49 -13.48
N GLY A 177 10.38 -10.72 -12.39
CA GLY A 177 9.93 -9.33 -12.44
C GLY A 177 8.40 -9.15 -12.49
N GLN A 178 7.63 -10.18 -12.23
CA GLN A 178 6.16 -10.09 -12.22
C GLN A 178 5.66 -9.25 -11.05
N ARG A 179 4.60 -8.46 -11.29
CA ARG A 179 3.93 -7.68 -10.24
C ARG A 179 3.16 -8.54 -9.25
N LEU A 180 2.64 -9.66 -9.69
CA LEU A 180 2.02 -10.65 -8.82
C LEU A 180 3.05 -11.72 -8.47
N LYS A 181 3.32 -11.89 -7.19
CA LYS A 181 4.34 -12.78 -6.65
C LYS A 181 3.74 -13.73 -5.62
N ILE A 182 4.25 -14.95 -5.57
CA ILE A 182 3.95 -15.90 -4.50
C ILE A 182 5.16 -15.94 -3.59
N VAL A 183 4.99 -15.56 -2.33
CA VAL A 183 6.08 -15.39 -1.36
C VAL A 183 5.73 -16.01 -0.01
N ASP A 184 6.75 -16.31 0.78
CA ASP A 184 6.56 -16.62 2.19
C ASP A 184 6.29 -15.33 2.98
N LEU A 185 5.27 -15.34 3.83
CA LEU A 185 4.95 -14.16 4.64
C LEU A 185 6.12 -13.75 5.55
N SER A 186 6.90 -14.71 6.04
CA SER A 186 8.09 -14.44 6.85
C SER A 186 9.12 -13.58 6.15
N ASP A 187 9.29 -13.76 4.83
CA ASP A 187 10.22 -12.97 4.01
C ASP A 187 9.85 -11.48 3.96
N ILE A 188 8.55 -11.19 4.06
CA ILE A 188 8.03 -9.82 4.11
C ILE A 188 8.16 -9.27 5.53
N MET A 189 7.73 -10.04 6.52
CA MET A 189 7.66 -9.61 7.92
C MET A 189 9.03 -9.24 8.50
N GLU A 190 10.11 -9.84 7.99
CA GLU A 190 11.47 -9.43 8.36
C GLU A 190 11.79 -7.95 8.05
N TYR A 191 11.00 -7.31 7.19
CA TYR A 191 11.18 -5.91 6.77
C TYR A 191 10.01 -5.00 7.16
N MET A 192 8.97 -5.55 7.77
CA MET A 192 7.88 -4.79 8.36
C MET A 192 8.30 -4.22 9.73
N PHE A 193 7.71 -3.10 10.10
CA PHE A 193 7.95 -2.44 11.39
C PHE A 193 6.62 -1.97 11.97
N PRO A 194 6.43 -2.07 13.29
CA PRO A 194 5.33 -1.38 13.93
C PRO A 194 5.54 0.14 13.85
N CYS A 195 4.45 0.89 13.89
CA CYS A 195 4.49 2.34 14.03
C CYS A 195 4.85 2.71 15.46
N THR A 196 6.06 3.20 15.69
CA THR A 196 6.56 3.52 17.05
C THR A 196 6.22 4.92 17.52
N SER A 197 5.91 5.84 16.58
CA SER A 197 5.56 7.22 16.89
C SER A 197 4.46 7.70 15.97
N PHE A 198 3.21 7.58 16.41
CA PHE A 198 2.06 8.01 15.63
C PHE A 198 1.77 9.51 15.87
N SER A 199 1.51 10.21 14.76
CA SER A 199 0.98 11.57 14.76
C SER A 199 0.06 11.75 13.55
N GLU A 200 -1.01 12.53 13.70
CA GLU A 200 -1.91 12.84 12.58
C GLU A 200 -1.22 13.62 11.45
N SER A 201 -0.15 14.33 11.76
CA SER A 201 0.69 14.97 10.75
C SER A 201 1.35 14.00 9.79
N MET A 202 1.42 12.72 10.15
CA MET A 202 1.92 11.63 9.27
C MET A 202 1.03 11.40 8.05
N TYR A 203 -0.19 11.94 8.04
CA TYR A 203 -1.05 11.90 6.86
C TYR A 203 -0.33 12.40 5.60
N TYR A 204 0.47 13.43 5.77
CA TYR A 204 1.17 14.11 4.67
C TYR A 204 2.65 13.79 4.58
N ASN A 205 3.25 13.36 5.66
CA ASN A 205 4.66 13.03 5.68
C ASN A 205 4.83 11.59 5.20
N GLY A 206 5.53 11.45 4.09
CA GLY A 206 5.82 10.15 3.54
C GLY A 206 6.35 9.17 4.56
N ALA A 207 6.10 7.98 4.30
CA ALA A 207 6.23 6.76 5.04
C ALA A 207 7.52 6.45 5.79
N SER A 208 8.44 7.39 5.94
CA SER A 208 9.68 7.12 6.67
C SER A 208 9.51 6.84 8.15
N SER A 209 8.35 7.12 8.70
CA SER A 209 8.07 7.01 10.13
C SER A 209 6.82 6.22 10.50
N ASP A 210 5.90 5.99 9.57
CA ASP A 210 4.77 5.14 9.88
C ASP A 210 5.11 3.69 9.56
N GLY A 211 4.75 2.77 10.25
CA GLY A 211 4.86 1.33 10.03
C GLY A 211 3.50 0.72 10.26
N GLY A 212 3.41 -0.56 10.31
CA GLY A 212 2.15 -1.26 10.49
C GLY A 212 1.58 -1.83 9.21
N TYR A 213 0.29 -2.09 9.22
CA TYR A 213 -0.46 -2.59 8.07
C TYR A 213 -1.94 -2.21 8.16
N ILE A 214 -2.63 -2.19 7.03
CA ILE A 214 -4.04 -1.85 6.93
C ILE A 214 -4.80 -3.11 6.52
N LYS A 215 -5.74 -3.56 7.34
CA LYS A 215 -6.72 -4.59 6.99
C LYS A 215 -7.87 -3.95 6.25
N ILE A 216 -8.20 -4.46 5.06
CA ILE A 216 -9.30 -3.97 4.25
C ILE A 216 -10.48 -4.92 4.42
N TYR A 217 -11.68 -4.39 4.61
CA TYR A 217 -12.89 -5.18 4.81
C TYR A 217 -13.85 -5.03 3.64
N GLU A 218 -14.58 -6.10 3.39
CA GLU A 218 -15.72 -6.04 2.48
C GLU A 218 -16.81 -5.18 3.12
N ILE A 219 -17.46 -4.32 2.32
CA ILE A 219 -18.62 -3.57 2.77
C ILE A 219 -19.76 -4.59 2.92
N SER A 220 -20.27 -4.72 4.14
CA SER A 220 -21.43 -5.55 4.48
C SER A 220 -22.72 -4.99 3.87
#